data_360ba1deb489e4f208d338849b930a8c
#
_entry.id   360ba1deb489e4f208d338849b930a8c
#
_cell.length_a   1.000
_cell.length_b   1.000
_cell.length_c   1.000
_cell.angle_alpha   90.00
_cell.angle_beta   90.00
_cell.angle_gamma   90.00
#
_symmetry.space_group_name_H-M   'P 1'
#
loop_
_entity.id
_entity.type
_entity.pdbx_description
1 polymer ?
#
loop_
_entity_poly.entity_id
_entity_poly.type
_entity_poly.pdbx_seq_one_letter_code
_entity_poly.pdbx_strand_id
1 'polypeptide(L)'
;WETEYLYRQLTKGSRTDLGLWGLQCIGMFRSNQDIEEYFADNNITNYLGMSKDQVRPGMLIYKDIRGAQQPDGTYAGPDGIVNVDNDQVQLSNRSNPYGFTTNLGAEWKGLSITAQLGASWGGYQLLPSDARSGLGNIAYNNMPSFWNPDNMYVYQDIYDGSGNLLMQANRGAKYPNLAYSSVNAVTSSFWRISAARAQLSRVTLAYTLPSAFIKKLGVQNARISVTGQNLISFYNHCLMDFLEIL
;
A
#
# COMPACT_ATOMS: atom_id res chain seq x y z
N TRP A 1 -16.90 -24.06 -8.00
CA TRP A 1 -17.07 -23.06 -9.09
C TRP A 1 -15.75 -22.44 -9.43
N GLU A 2 -15.51 -22.35 -10.70
CA GLU A 2 -14.32 -21.75 -11.26
C GLU A 2 -14.74 -20.43 -11.89
N THR A 3 -14.02 -19.38 -11.58
CA THR A 3 -14.18 -18.10 -12.28
C THR A 3 -12.84 -17.82 -12.93
N GLU A 4 -12.85 -17.73 -14.23
CA GLU A 4 -11.68 -17.43 -15.02
C GLU A 4 -11.51 -15.93 -15.12
N TYR A 5 -10.43 -15.44 -14.53
CA TYR A 5 -9.92 -14.11 -14.79
C TYR A 5 -8.66 -14.25 -15.63
N LEU A 6 -8.38 -13.28 -16.45
CA LEU A 6 -7.34 -13.31 -17.47
C LEU A 6 -5.99 -13.90 -17.06
N TYR A 7 -5.60 -13.82 -15.79
CA TYR A 7 -4.30 -14.35 -15.34
C TYR A 7 -4.39 -15.23 -14.12
N ARG A 8 -5.59 -15.56 -13.73
CA ARG A 8 -5.81 -16.35 -12.54
C ARG A 8 -7.03 -17.21 -12.73
N GLN A 9 -6.84 -18.48 -12.53
CA GLN A 9 -7.92 -19.39 -12.24
C GLN A 9 -8.21 -19.33 -10.75
N LEU A 10 -9.44 -19.02 -10.39
CA LEU A 10 -9.92 -19.17 -9.04
C LEU A 10 -10.30 -20.61 -8.85
N THR A 11 -9.39 -21.40 -8.29
CA THR A 11 -9.72 -22.76 -7.89
C THR A 11 -10.59 -22.74 -6.65
N LYS A 12 -11.52 -23.68 -6.61
CA LYS A 12 -12.47 -23.87 -5.53
C LYS A 12 -11.73 -24.03 -4.19
N GLY A 13 -11.91 -23.07 -3.30
CA GLY A 13 -11.58 -23.25 -1.89
C GLY A 13 -10.53 -22.35 -1.27
N SER A 14 -9.79 -21.53 -1.99
CA SER A 14 -8.82 -20.64 -1.36
C SER A 14 -8.92 -19.20 -1.81
N ARG A 15 -9.29 -18.30 -0.88
CA ARG A 15 -9.22 -16.85 -1.09
C ARG A 15 -7.80 -16.31 -0.99
N THR A 16 -6.86 -17.08 -0.46
CA THR A 16 -5.46 -16.70 -0.32
C THR A 16 -4.73 -16.67 -1.66
N ASP A 17 -5.17 -17.48 -2.61
CA ASP A 17 -4.57 -17.56 -3.94
C ASP A 17 -4.90 -16.33 -4.82
N LEU A 18 -5.89 -15.53 -4.41
CA LEU A 18 -6.30 -14.35 -5.16
C LEU A 18 -5.30 -13.22 -5.11
N GLY A 19 -4.67 -13.01 -3.95
CA GLY A 19 -3.74 -11.92 -3.74
C GLY A 19 -4.30 -10.53 -4.09
N LEU A 20 -3.40 -9.63 -4.41
CA LEU A 20 -3.67 -8.30 -4.94
C LEU A 20 -3.30 -8.26 -6.42
N TRP A 21 -4.22 -7.85 -7.27
CA TRP A 21 -4.05 -7.75 -8.71
C TRP A 21 -4.25 -6.31 -9.18
N GLY A 22 -3.51 -5.91 -10.19
CA GLY A 22 -3.61 -4.57 -10.76
C GLY A 22 -2.54 -4.34 -11.82
N LEU A 23 -2.51 -3.13 -12.37
CA LEU A 23 -1.58 -2.77 -13.41
C LEU A 23 -0.14 -2.61 -12.89
N GLN A 24 0.83 -2.99 -13.71
CA GLN A 24 2.23 -2.71 -13.45
C GLN A 24 2.55 -1.28 -13.85
N CYS A 25 2.74 -0.40 -12.88
CA CYS A 25 3.22 0.95 -13.12
C CYS A 25 4.74 0.92 -13.36
N ILE A 26 5.19 1.54 -14.43
CA ILE A 26 6.61 1.65 -14.83
C ILE A 26 7.14 3.07 -14.75
N GLY A 27 6.29 4.05 -14.48
CA GLY A 27 6.71 5.44 -14.34
C GLY A 27 5.54 6.42 -14.36
N MET A 28 5.85 7.67 -14.67
CA MET A 28 4.91 8.75 -14.86
C MET A 28 5.34 9.58 -16.06
N PHE A 29 4.42 9.94 -16.93
CA PHE A 29 4.67 10.87 -18.01
C PHE A 29 5.03 12.25 -17.42
N ARG A 30 6.25 12.69 -17.63
CA ARG A 30 6.75 13.98 -17.13
C ARG A 30 6.71 15.08 -18.18
N SER A 31 6.65 14.68 -19.44
CA SER A 31 6.62 15.57 -20.60
C SER A 31 5.76 14.99 -21.72
N ASN A 32 5.44 15.81 -22.72
CA ASN A 32 4.79 15.32 -23.93
C ASN A 32 5.72 14.41 -24.74
N GLN A 33 7.03 14.59 -24.64
CA GLN A 33 8.00 13.74 -25.30
C GLN A 33 7.92 12.31 -24.75
N ASP A 34 7.81 12.13 -23.44
CA ASP A 34 7.67 10.79 -22.83
C ASP A 34 6.41 10.06 -23.37
N ILE A 35 5.33 10.80 -23.63
CA ILE A 35 4.11 10.24 -24.21
C ILE A 35 4.37 9.78 -25.65
N GLU A 36 5.01 10.62 -26.47
CA GLU A 36 5.35 10.27 -27.85
C GLU A 36 6.24 9.01 -27.91
N GLU A 37 7.30 8.99 -27.10
CA GLU A 37 8.25 7.88 -27.02
C GLU A 37 7.54 6.59 -26.55
N TYR A 38 6.78 6.66 -25.47
CA TYR A 38 6.08 5.48 -24.94
C TYR A 38 5.10 4.87 -25.94
N PHE A 39 4.30 5.71 -26.61
CA PHE A 39 3.32 5.26 -27.62
C PHE A 39 4.01 4.68 -28.87
N ALA A 40 5.13 5.27 -29.29
CA ALA A 40 5.90 4.79 -30.44
C ALA A 40 6.63 3.48 -30.14
N ASP A 41 7.39 3.44 -29.04
CA ASP A 41 8.25 2.31 -28.71
C ASP A 41 7.46 1.04 -28.36
N ASN A 42 6.25 1.19 -27.81
CA ASN A 42 5.41 0.07 -27.42
C ASN A 42 4.22 -0.14 -28.40
N ASN A 43 4.15 0.60 -29.50
CA ASN A 43 3.05 0.54 -30.47
C ASN A 43 1.66 0.72 -29.83
N ILE A 44 1.54 1.58 -28.81
CA ILE A 44 0.29 1.79 -28.10
C ILE A 44 -0.72 2.51 -28.99
N THR A 45 -1.92 1.95 -29.09
CA THR A 45 -3.06 2.52 -29.84
C THR A 45 -4.18 2.99 -28.92
N ASN A 46 -4.31 2.37 -27.76
CA ASN A 46 -5.31 2.71 -26.76
C ASN A 46 -4.71 2.63 -25.35
N TYR A 47 -4.93 3.66 -24.55
CA TYR A 47 -4.41 3.77 -23.21
C TYR A 47 -5.55 3.98 -22.19
N LEU A 48 -6.00 2.91 -21.54
CA LEU A 48 -7.15 2.94 -20.62
C LEU A 48 -8.41 3.59 -21.24
N GLY A 49 -8.70 3.30 -22.50
CA GLY A 49 -9.83 3.88 -23.24
C GLY A 49 -9.54 5.23 -23.88
N MET A 50 -8.32 5.75 -23.75
CA MET A 50 -7.91 7.03 -24.32
C MET A 50 -7.00 6.85 -25.53
N SER A 51 -7.13 7.79 -26.49
CA SER A 51 -6.15 7.97 -27.56
C SER A 51 -4.94 8.78 -27.07
N LYS A 52 -3.85 8.75 -27.82
CA LYS A 52 -2.61 9.45 -27.48
C LYS A 52 -2.81 10.95 -27.17
N ASP A 53 -3.63 11.62 -27.95
CA ASP A 53 -3.94 13.03 -27.80
C ASP A 53 -4.73 13.39 -26.54
N GLN A 54 -5.25 12.41 -25.82
CA GLN A 54 -5.92 12.58 -24.51
C GLN A 54 -5.01 12.31 -23.34
N VAL A 55 -3.87 11.65 -23.53
CA VAL A 55 -2.89 11.40 -22.47
C VAL A 55 -2.13 12.69 -22.16
N ARG A 56 -1.82 12.92 -20.89
CA ARG A 56 -1.20 14.16 -20.40
C ARG A 56 -0.04 13.87 -19.46
N PRO A 57 0.97 14.76 -19.43
CA PRO A 57 1.98 14.74 -18.38
C PRO A 57 1.34 14.79 -16.98
N GLY A 58 1.86 13.98 -16.07
CA GLY A 58 1.30 13.78 -14.73
C GLY A 58 0.37 12.57 -14.62
N MET A 59 0.13 11.85 -15.70
CA MET A 59 -0.49 10.51 -15.67
C MET A 59 0.57 9.44 -15.43
N LEU A 60 0.21 8.39 -14.69
CA LEU A 60 1.07 7.21 -14.49
C LEU A 60 1.20 6.42 -15.79
N ILE A 61 2.33 5.75 -15.95
CA ILE A 61 2.62 4.87 -17.10
C ILE A 61 2.41 3.43 -16.67
N TYR A 62 1.54 2.73 -17.35
CA TYR A 62 1.28 1.30 -17.13
C TYR A 62 1.83 0.48 -18.28
N LYS A 63 2.32 -0.70 -17.96
CA LYS A 63 2.90 -1.60 -18.93
C LYS A 63 1.80 -2.37 -19.65
N ASP A 64 1.85 -2.38 -20.99
CA ASP A 64 1.15 -3.34 -21.82
C ASP A 64 1.84 -4.70 -21.67
N ILE A 65 1.12 -5.72 -21.24
CA ILE A 65 1.68 -7.03 -20.90
C ILE A 65 1.15 -8.09 -21.84
N ARG A 66 -0.15 -8.07 -22.13
CA ARG A 66 -0.79 -9.12 -22.93
C ARG A 66 -2.14 -8.69 -23.48
N GLY A 67 -2.48 -9.26 -24.62
CA GLY A 67 -3.80 -9.16 -25.21
C GLY A 67 -4.81 -10.14 -24.62
N ALA A 68 -5.96 -10.27 -25.28
CA ALA A 68 -7.05 -11.15 -24.88
C ALA A 68 -6.62 -12.63 -24.92
N GLN A 69 -7.32 -13.43 -24.13
CA GLN A 69 -7.12 -14.88 -24.11
C GLN A 69 -7.52 -15.49 -25.47
N GLN A 70 -6.67 -16.37 -25.97
CA GLN A 70 -6.90 -17.11 -27.19
C GLN A 70 -7.83 -18.32 -26.94
N PRO A 71 -8.47 -18.88 -27.99
CA PRO A 71 -9.35 -20.05 -27.84
C PRO A 71 -8.67 -21.29 -27.26
N ASP A 72 -7.36 -21.39 -27.36
CA ASP A 72 -6.54 -22.45 -26.78
C ASP A 72 -6.19 -22.25 -25.32
N GLY A 73 -6.67 -21.17 -24.69
CA GLY A 73 -6.42 -20.80 -23.30
C GLY A 73 -5.12 -20.03 -23.07
N THR A 74 -4.29 -19.83 -24.09
CA THR A 74 -3.07 -19.00 -24.00
C THR A 74 -3.39 -17.53 -24.13
N TYR A 75 -2.47 -16.65 -23.77
CA TYR A 75 -2.56 -15.22 -23.91
C TYR A 75 -1.62 -14.72 -24.99
N ALA A 76 -2.09 -13.84 -25.84
CA ALA A 76 -1.22 -13.09 -26.71
C ALA A 76 -0.23 -12.23 -25.91
N GLY A 77 0.90 -11.90 -26.50
CA GLY A 77 1.80 -10.88 -25.94
C GLY A 77 1.17 -9.49 -25.96
N PRO A 78 1.96 -8.43 -25.68
CA PRO A 78 1.50 -7.05 -25.76
C PRO A 78 0.78 -6.78 -27.09
N ASP A 79 -0.41 -6.15 -27.01
CA ASP A 79 -1.27 -5.93 -28.17
C ASP A 79 -1.45 -4.43 -28.53
N GLY A 80 -0.75 -3.55 -27.84
CA GLY A 80 -0.84 -2.12 -28.02
C GLY A 80 -2.04 -1.47 -27.32
N ILE A 81 -2.76 -2.23 -26.47
CA ILE A 81 -3.93 -1.75 -25.73
C ILE A 81 -3.71 -1.92 -24.24
N VAL A 82 -3.39 -0.85 -23.56
CA VAL A 82 -3.30 -0.88 -22.08
C VAL A 82 -4.70 -0.85 -21.48
N ASN A 83 -5.08 -1.89 -20.77
CA ASN A 83 -6.38 -1.96 -20.10
C ASN A 83 -6.35 -2.76 -18.80
N VAL A 84 -7.36 -2.55 -17.94
CA VAL A 84 -7.45 -3.22 -16.63
C VAL A 84 -7.87 -4.69 -16.72
N ASP A 85 -8.35 -5.15 -17.86
CA ASP A 85 -8.83 -6.53 -18.01
C ASP A 85 -7.68 -7.46 -18.40
N ASN A 86 -6.80 -7.03 -19.31
CA ASN A 86 -5.74 -7.87 -19.85
C ASN A 86 -4.39 -7.68 -19.14
N ASP A 87 -4.04 -6.47 -18.71
CA ASP A 87 -2.68 -6.13 -18.26
C ASP A 87 -2.44 -6.26 -16.76
N GLN A 88 -3.36 -6.92 -16.05
CA GLN A 88 -3.17 -7.13 -14.62
C GLN A 88 -2.05 -8.13 -14.32
N VAL A 89 -1.27 -7.83 -13.29
CA VAL A 89 -0.31 -8.73 -12.65
C VAL A 89 -0.65 -8.90 -11.18
N GLN A 90 -0.19 -9.99 -10.62
CA GLN A 90 -0.25 -10.17 -9.18
C GLN A 90 0.72 -9.20 -8.51
N LEU A 91 0.19 -8.22 -7.79
CA LEU A 91 0.99 -7.22 -7.10
C LEU A 91 1.58 -7.75 -5.79
N SER A 92 0.84 -8.58 -5.07
CA SER A 92 1.26 -9.21 -3.82
C SER A 92 0.24 -10.23 -3.32
N ASN A 93 0.66 -11.07 -2.39
CA ASN A 93 -0.23 -11.73 -1.45
C ASN A 93 -0.71 -10.71 -0.40
N ARG A 94 -1.94 -10.88 0.09
CA ARG A 94 -2.56 -9.91 1.04
C ARG A 94 -1.96 -9.92 2.44
N SER A 95 -1.21 -10.95 2.81
CA SER A 95 -0.62 -11.11 4.13
C SER A 95 0.90 -11.18 4.05
N ASN A 96 1.56 -10.83 5.14
CA ASN A 96 2.99 -11.05 5.28
C ASN A 96 3.26 -12.56 5.35
N PRO A 97 3.95 -13.16 4.37
CA PRO A 97 4.24 -14.59 4.36
C PRO A 97 5.34 -14.98 5.35
N TYR A 98 6.15 -14.01 5.75
CA TYR A 98 7.27 -14.23 6.67
C TYR A 98 7.04 -13.47 7.98
N GLY A 99 7.48 -14.07 9.08
CA GLY A 99 7.43 -13.41 10.38
C GLY A 99 7.83 -14.33 11.50
N PHE A 100 8.06 -13.73 12.66
CA PHE A 100 8.28 -14.45 13.90
C PHE A 100 7.65 -13.71 15.07
N THR A 101 7.42 -14.45 16.14
CA THR A 101 7.06 -13.91 17.43
C THR A 101 7.97 -14.54 18.48
N THR A 102 8.63 -13.71 19.28
CA THR A 102 9.51 -14.14 20.36
C THR A 102 8.96 -13.67 21.70
N ASN A 103 8.92 -14.58 22.66
CA ASN A 103 8.58 -14.28 24.05
C ASN A 103 9.86 -14.36 24.88
N LEU A 104 10.19 -13.25 25.50
CA LEU A 104 11.31 -13.14 26.44
C LEU A 104 10.76 -13.05 27.85
N GLY A 105 11.35 -13.74 28.80
CA GLY A 105 10.94 -13.71 30.19
C GLY A 105 12.13 -13.81 31.14
N ALA A 106 12.00 -13.10 32.27
CA ALA A 106 12.95 -13.19 33.38
C ALA A 106 12.16 -13.20 34.68
N GLU A 107 12.67 -13.95 35.65
CA GLU A 107 12.08 -14.02 36.98
C GLU A 107 13.18 -13.89 38.03
N TRP A 108 12.91 -13.08 39.05
CA TRP A 108 13.83 -12.88 40.16
C TRP A 108 13.07 -12.55 41.45
N LYS A 109 13.25 -13.37 42.50
CA LYS A 109 12.65 -13.17 43.81
C LYS A 109 11.16 -12.85 43.82
N GLY A 110 10.39 -13.55 43.00
CA GLY A 110 8.94 -13.35 42.84
C GLY A 110 8.53 -12.24 41.88
N LEU A 111 9.46 -11.42 41.41
CA LEU A 111 9.23 -10.47 40.34
C LEU A 111 9.44 -11.18 39.00
N SER A 112 8.47 -11.11 38.11
CA SER A 112 8.57 -11.64 36.74
C SER A 112 8.27 -10.56 35.71
N ILE A 113 9.05 -10.54 34.65
CA ILE A 113 8.82 -9.72 33.48
C ILE A 113 8.73 -10.62 32.25
N THR A 114 7.74 -10.39 31.42
CA THR A 114 7.63 -11.05 30.11
C THR A 114 7.41 -10.02 29.04
N ALA A 115 8.08 -10.18 27.90
CA ALA A 115 7.95 -9.29 26.76
C ALA A 115 7.72 -10.12 25.49
N GLN A 116 6.76 -9.70 24.66
CA GLN A 116 6.45 -10.31 23.38
C GLN A 116 6.84 -9.36 22.25
N LEU A 117 7.80 -9.78 21.45
CA LEU A 117 8.27 -9.09 20.26
C LEU A 117 7.79 -9.83 19.03
N GLY A 118 7.34 -9.11 18.02
CA GLY A 118 6.92 -9.69 16.75
C GLY A 118 7.44 -8.86 15.57
N ALA A 119 7.80 -9.55 14.51
CA ALA A 119 8.08 -8.94 13.21
C ALA A 119 7.45 -9.76 12.09
N SER A 120 6.98 -9.09 11.05
CA SER A 120 6.45 -9.73 9.85
C SER A 120 6.72 -8.89 8.61
N TRP A 121 6.95 -9.55 7.46
CA TRP A 121 7.33 -8.89 6.22
C TRP A 121 7.00 -9.73 4.98
N GLY A 122 7.22 -9.13 3.79
CA GLY A 122 7.04 -9.77 2.49
C GLY A 122 5.66 -9.60 1.87
N GLY A 123 4.69 -9.10 2.63
CA GLY A 123 3.37 -8.72 2.11
C GLY A 123 3.31 -7.25 1.73
N TYR A 124 2.28 -6.92 0.96
CA TYR A 124 1.97 -5.54 0.58
C TYR A 124 0.48 -5.28 0.73
N GLN A 125 0.16 -4.04 0.99
CA GLN A 125 -1.20 -3.52 0.99
C GLN A 125 -1.34 -2.48 -0.10
N LEU A 126 -2.55 -2.24 -0.55
CA LEU A 126 -2.86 -1.13 -1.45
C LEU A 126 -3.41 0.04 -0.65
N LEU A 127 -3.00 1.23 -1.02
CA LEU A 127 -3.66 2.44 -0.56
C LEU A 127 -5.16 2.35 -0.90
N PRO A 128 -6.07 2.70 0.00
CA PRO A 128 -7.51 2.79 -0.30
C PRO A 128 -7.79 3.67 -1.52
N SER A 129 -8.85 3.35 -2.27
CA SER A 129 -9.22 4.09 -3.50
C SER A 129 -9.43 5.58 -3.24
N ASP A 130 -10.07 5.92 -2.12
CA ASP A 130 -10.34 7.31 -1.74
C ASP A 130 -9.05 8.09 -1.48
N ALA A 131 -8.07 7.45 -0.86
CA ALA A 131 -6.75 8.04 -0.65
C ALA A 131 -5.99 8.24 -1.97
N ARG A 132 -6.14 7.30 -2.92
CA ARG A 132 -5.48 7.37 -4.23
C ARG A 132 -6.08 8.42 -5.16
N SER A 133 -7.39 8.62 -5.09
CA SER A 133 -8.11 9.58 -5.94
C SER A 133 -7.99 11.02 -5.47
N GLY A 134 -7.48 11.25 -4.26
CA GLY A 134 -7.50 12.57 -3.64
C GLY A 134 -8.90 13.09 -3.33
N LEU A 135 -9.92 12.32 -3.69
CA LEU A 135 -11.32 12.63 -3.41
C LEU A 135 -11.71 12.22 -1.99
N GLY A 136 -10.71 11.93 -1.14
CA GLY A 136 -10.94 11.47 0.23
C GLY A 136 -12.22 12.06 0.76
N ASN A 137 -12.97 11.35 1.52
CA ASN A 137 -14.35 11.69 1.90
C ASN A 137 -14.45 13.19 2.22
N ILE A 138 -14.77 13.99 1.22
CA ILE A 138 -14.84 15.46 1.28
C ILE A 138 -15.73 15.90 2.44
N ALA A 139 -16.70 15.06 2.82
CA ALA A 139 -17.56 15.25 3.96
C ALA A 139 -16.80 15.29 5.31
N TYR A 140 -15.63 14.67 5.40
CA TYR A 140 -14.80 14.61 6.61
C TYR A 140 -13.44 15.31 6.47
N ASN A 141 -13.16 15.96 5.34
CA ASN A 141 -11.93 16.73 5.06
C ASN A 141 -10.61 15.95 5.28
N ASN A 142 -10.63 14.63 5.14
CA ASN A 142 -9.47 13.79 5.39
C ASN A 142 -8.78 13.41 4.07
N MET A 143 -8.16 14.39 3.43
CA MET A 143 -7.23 14.12 2.34
C MET A 143 -5.89 13.67 2.93
N PRO A 144 -5.26 12.60 2.40
CA PRO A 144 -3.91 12.25 2.82
C PRO A 144 -2.93 13.40 2.65
N SER A 145 -2.05 13.60 3.63
CA SER A 145 -1.10 14.72 3.65
C SER A 145 -0.09 14.74 2.51
N PHE A 146 0.16 13.59 1.86
CA PHE A 146 1.02 13.52 0.69
C PHE A 146 0.44 14.22 -0.56
N TRP A 147 -0.88 14.47 -0.59
CA TRP A 147 -1.50 15.29 -1.62
C TRP A 147 -1.31 16.77 -1.31
N ASN A 148 -0.13 17.29 -1.55
CA ASN A 148 0.21 18.70 -1.43
C ASN A 148 1.04 19.15 -2.63
N PRO A 149 1.18 20.46 -2.88
CA PRO A 149 1.90 20.99 -4.03
C PRO A 149 3.36 20.52 -4.14
N ASP A 150 4.02 20.27 -3.01
CA ASP A 150 5.43 19.86 -2.98
C ASP A 150 5.64 18.42 -3.44
N ASN A 151 4.62 17.58 -3.24
CA ASN A 151 4.67 16.16 -3.55
C ASN A 151 3.92 15.77 -4.83
N MET A 152 3.03 16.63 -5.31
CA MET A 152 2.17 16.36 -6.45
C MET A 152 2.75 16.92 -7.74
N TYR A 153 2.60 16.18 -8.85
CA TYR A 153 3.02 16.63 -10.16
C TYR A 153 2.20 17.83 -10.64
N VAL A 154 2.89 18.91 -10.99
CA VAL A 154 2.34 20.13 -11.60
C VAL A 154 3.16 20.44 -12.83
N TYR A 155 2.53 20.44 -14.00
CA TYR A 155 3.23 20.61 -15.28
C TYR A 155 3.79 22.02 -15.48
N GLN A 156 3.04 23.04 -15.10
CA GLN A 156 3.39 24.46 -15.23
C GLN A 156 2.81 25.26 -14.06
N ASP A 157 3.34 26.44 -13.84
CA ASP A 157 2.82 27.36 -12.84
C ASP A 157 1.34 27.64 -13.07
N ILE A 158 0.56 27.59 -12.00
CA ILE A 158 -0.88 27.84 -12.01
C ILE A 158 -1.13 29.15 -11.28
N TYR A 159 -1.82 30.05 -11.94
CA TYR A 159 -2.16 31.39 -11.43
C TYR A 159 -3.68 31.52 -11.23
N ASP A 160 -4.08 32.34 -10.28
CA ASP A 160 -5.48 32.73 -10.12
C ASP A 160 -5.91 33.78 -11.19
N GLY A 161 -7.21 34.11 -11.22
CA GLY A 161 -7.74 35.12 -12.15
C GLY A 161 -7.19 36.54 -11.93
N SER A 162 -6.48 36.80 -10.83
CA SER A 162 -5.83 38.05 -10.46
C SER A 162 -4.32 38.03 -10.74
N GLY A 163 -3.78 36.94 -11.25
CA GLY A 163 -2.35 36.78 -11.57
C GLY A 163 -1.47 36.37 -10.39
N ASN A 164 -2.05 35.96 -9.24
CA ASN A 164 -1.27 35.44 -8.12
C ASN A 164 -0.94 33.97 -8.35
N LEU A 165 0.29 33.59 -8.03
CA LEU A 165 0.73 32.18 -8.13
C LEU A 165 -0.02 31.32 -7.09
N LEU A 166 -0.79 30.34 -7.57
CA LEU A 166 -1.47 29.35 -6.72
C LEU A 166 -0.62 28.10 -6.51
N MET A 167 0.01 27.60 -7.57
CA MET A 167 0.86 26.41 -7.51
C MET A 167 2.04 26.57 -8.46
N GLN A 168 3.23 26.27 -7.98
CA GLN A 168 4.43 26.25 -8.79
C GLN A 168 4.56 24.94 -9.56
N ALA A 169 5.17 24.97 -10.74
CA ALA A 169 5.50 23.78 -11.51
C ALA A 169 6.37 22.81 -10.69
N ASN A 170 5.97 21.55 -10.63
CA ASN A 170 6.71 20.49 -9.95
C ASN A 170 6.72 19.22 -10.82
N ARG A 171 7.57 19.19 -11.83
CA ARG A 171 7.69 18.04 -12.73
C ARG A 171 8.48 16.87 -12.13
N GLY A 172 9.23 17.13 -11.06
CA GLY A 172 10.01 16.14 -10.31
C GLY A 172 9.22 15.39 -9.23
N ALA A 173 7.97 15.74 -9.00
CA ALA A 173 7.15 15.23 -7.92
C ALA A 173 7.05 13.70 -7.87
N LYS A 174 6.85 13.16 -6.66
CA LYS A 174 6.68 11.72 -6.41
C LYS A 174 5.29 11.24 -6.85
N TYR A 175 4.24 12.02 -6.56
CA TYR A 175 2.86 11.65 -6.82
C TYR A 175 2.33 12.24 -8.12
N PRO A 176 1.41 11.54 -8.80
CA PRO A 176 0.84 11.98 -10.06
C PRO A 176 -0.09 13.18 -9.89
N ASN A 177 -0.55 13.77 -10.98
CA ASN A 177 -1.48 14.89 -10.93
C ASN A 177 -2.90 14.41 -10.58
N LEU A 178 -3.51 15.02 -9.57
CA LEU A 178 -4.86 14.71 -9.11
C LEU A 178 -5.95 14.95 -10.16
N ALA A 179 -5.75 15.87 -11.09
CA ALA A 179 -6.72 16.14 -12.16
C ALA A 179 -6.99 14.90 -13.04
N TYR A 180 -6.07 13.94 -13.04
CA TYR A 180 -6.16 12.71 -13.82
C TYR A 180 -6.43 11.48 -12.95
N SER A 181 -7.22 11.63 -11.90
CA SER A 181 -7.51 10.56 -10.93
C SER A 181 -8.15 9.32 -11.57
N SER A 182 -8.93 9.45 -12.64
CA SER A 182 -9.50 8.33 -13.38
C SER A 182 -8.45 7.36 -13.93
N VAL A 183 -7.27 7.86 -14.27
CA VAL A 183 -6.10 7.08 -14.70
C VAL A 183 -5.20 6.74 -13.52
N ASN A 184 -4.89 7.75 -12.72
CA ASN A 184 -3.87 7.65 -11.68
C ASN A 184 -4.30 6.82 -10.47
N ALA A 185 -5.61 6.79 -10.14
CA ALA A 185 -6.12 6.02 -9.01
C ALA A 185 -6.40 4.54 -9.33
N VAL A 186 -6.15 4.10 -10.56
CA VAL A 186 -6.28 2.69 -10.94
C VAL A 186 -5.41 1.82 -10.03
N THR A 187 -5.92 0.65 -9.68
CA THR A 187 -5.18 -0.33 -8.87
C THR A 187 -3.90 -0.74 -9.59
N SER A 188 -2.77 -0.38 -9.01
CA SER A 188 -1.46 -0.58 -9.64
C SER A 188 -0.34 -0.76 -8.62
N SER A 189 0.82 -1.19 -9.11
CA SER A 189 2.03 -1.31 -8.29
C SER A 189 2.51 0.01 -7.70
N PHE A 190 2.12 1.16 -8.25
CA PHE A 190 2.45 2.48 -7.72
C PHE A 190 1.89 2.70 -6.30
N TRP A 191 0.68 2.23 -6.06
CA TRP A 191 -0.04 2.40 -4.79
C TRP A 191 0.20 1.26 -3.80
N ARG A 192 1.17 0.43 -4.06
CA ARG A 192 1.53 -0.70 -3.22
C ARG A 192 2.44 -0.24 -2.08
N ILE A 193 1.99 -0.49 -0.85
CA ILE A 193 2.73 -0.17 0.38
C ILE A 193 3.17 -1.46 1.04
N SER A 194 4.43 -1.53 1.50
CA SER A 194 4.91 -2.67 2.26
C SER A 194 4.13 -2.82 3.57
N ALA A 195 3.68 -4.05 3.87
CA ALA A 195 3.03 -4.39 5.12
C ALA A 195 4.02 -4.83 6.21
N ALA A 196 5.32 -4.61 6.00
CA ALA A 196 6.35 -4.97 6.95
C ALA A 196 6.19 -4.18 8.26
N ARG A 197 6.31 -4.90 9.38
CA ARG A 197 6.18 -4.32 10.72
C ARG A 197 7.06 -5.07 11.73
N ALA A 198 7.53 -4.35 12.74
CA ALA A 198 8.18 -4.89 13.91
C ALA A 198 7.69 -4.13 15.16
N GLN A 199 7.27 -4.85 16.18
CA GLN A 199 6.62 -4.26 17.35
C GLN A 199 6.88 -5.01 18.63
N LEU A 200 6.88 -4.27 19.74
CA LEU A 200 6.74 -4.81 21.10
C LEU A 200 5.24 -4.89 21.41
N SER A 201 4.68 -6.09 21.24
CA SER A 201 3.23 -6.30 21.28
C SER A 201 2.69 -6.29 22.71
N ARG A 202 3.48 -6.83 23.67
CA ARG A 202 3.04 -6.98 25.05
C ARG A 202 4.22 -6.97 25.98
N VAL A 203 4.06 -6.30 27.11
CA VAL A 203 4.95 -6.45 28.29
C VAL A 203 4.07 -6.70 29.50
N THR A 204 4.39 -7.71 30.27
CA THR A 204 3.73 -8.01 31.54
C THR A 204 4.77 -7.98 32.64
N LEU A 205 4.54 -7.16 33.64
CA LEU A 205 5.27 -7.15 34.90
C LEU A 205 4.38 -7.76 35.98
N ALA A 206 4.86 -8.76 36.68
CA ALA A 206 4.10 -9.38 37.76
C ALA A 206 4.95 -9.66 38.98
N TYR A 207 4.31 -9.58 40.14
CA TYR A 207 4.94 -9.89 41.41
C TYR A 207 4.11 -10.90 42.18
N THR A 208 4.77 -12.00 42.55
CA THR A 208 4.18 -13.03 43.39
C THR A 208 4.53 -12.71 44.87
N LEU A 209 3.51 -12.50 45.66
CA LEU A 209 3.68 -12.14 47.08
C LEU A 209 4.28 -13.30 47.87
N PRO A 210 5.23 -13.03 48.79
CA PRO A 210 5.83 -14.08 49.61
C PRO A 210 4.78 -14.81 50.47
N SER A 211 4.86 -16.13 50.49
CA SER A 211 3.90 -16.98 51.22
C SER A 211 3.76 -16.65 52.69
N ALA A 212 4.84 -16.19 53.32
CA ALA A 212 4.85 -15.76 54.72
C ALA A 212 3.93 -14.58 55.02
N PHE A 213 3.72 -13.70 54.03
CA PHE A 213 2.85 -12.53 54.17
C PHE A 213 1.38 -12.91 53.93
N ILE A 214 1.08 -13.70 52.88
CA ILE A 214 -0.28 -14.01 52.46
C ILE A 214 -0.95 -15.05 53.32
N LYS A 215 -0.21 -15.99 53.93
CA LYS A 215 -0.79 -17.00 54.86
C LYS A 215 -1.49 -16.37 56.06
N LYS A 216 -1.03 -15.19 56.50
CA LYS A 216 -1.70 -14.45 57.59
C LYS A 216 -3.05 -13.93 57.22
N LEU A 217 -3.34 -13.82 55.89
CA LEU A 217 -4.63 -13.37 55.32
C LEU A 217 -5.51 -14.56 54.89
N GLY A 218 -5.13 -15.80 55.20
CA GLY A 218 -5.85 -17.00 54.77
C GLY A 218 -5.76 -17.33 53.30
N VAL A 219 -4.86 -16.69 52.57
CA VAL A 219 -4.69 -16.86 51.11
C VAL A 219 -3.47 -17.76 50.85
N GLN A 220 -3.61 -18.72 49.96
CA GLN A 220 -2.53 -19.68 49.64
C GLN A 220 -1.54 -19.10 48.60
N ASN A 221 -1.98 -18.31 47.66
CA ASN A 221 -1.15 -17.71 46.62
C ASN A 221 -1.78 -16.38 46.17
N ALA A 222 -0.95 -15.36 46.01
CA ALA A 222 -1.39 -14.08 45.44
C ALA A 222 -0.32 -13.50 44.50
N ARG A 223 -0.77 -13.10 43.33
CA ARG A 223 0.07 -12.47 42.29
C ARG A 223 -0.60 -11.22 41.80
N ILE A 224 0.14 -10.16 41.69
CA ILE A 224 -0.29 -8.89 41.11
C ILE A 224 0.44 -8.74 39.77
N SER A 225 -0.27 -8.36 38.74
CA SER A 225 0.34 -8.12 37.42
C SER A 225 -0.22 -6.89 36.72
N VAL A 226 0.65 -6.22 35.97
CA VAL A 226 0.31 -5.12 35.08
C VAL A 226 0.75 -5.51 33.69
N THR A 227 -0.14 -5.36 32.71
CA THR A 227 0.14 -5.70 31.32
C THR A 227 -0.11 -4.49 30.43
N GLY A 228 0.91 -4.09 29.68
CA GLY A 228 0.80 -3.16 28.56
C GLY A 228 0.70 -3.90 27.24
N GLN A 229 -0.12 -3.38 26.33
CA GLN A 229 -0.27 -3.93 24.98
C GLN A 229 0.00 -2.85 23.94
N ASN A 230 0.51 -3.28 22.75
CA ASN A 230 0.85 -2.39 21.63
C ASN A 230 1.75 -1.21 22.05
N LEU A 231 2.79 -1.51 22.82
CA LEU A 231 3.58 -0.49 23.51
C LEU A 231 4.47 0.30 22.57
N ILE A 232 5.17 -0.38 21.66
CA ILE A 232 6.15 0.25 20.77
C ILE A 232 6.06 -0.40 19.39
N SER A 233 5.92 0.42 18.37
CA SER A 233 6.17 0.03 16.98
C SER A 233 7.58 0.49 16.62
N PHE A 234 8.49 -0.45 16.42
CA PHE A 234 9.87 -0.15 16.02
C PHE A 234 9.96 0.14 14.54
N TYR A 235 9.09 -0.50 13.77
CA TYR A 235 9.01 -0.37 12.32
C TYR A 235 7.59 -0.64 11.85
N ASN A 236 7.05 0.28 11.07
CA ASN A 236 5.79 0.11 10.37
C ASN A 236 5.86 0.95 9.09
N HIS A 237 6.17 0.31 7.98
CA HIS A 237 6.38 1.00 6.71
C HIS A 237 5.13 1.79 6.28
N CYS A 238 3.95 1.24 6.54
CA CYS A 238 2.71 1.93 6.25
C CYS A 238 2.55 3.25 7.02
N LEU A 239 3.03 3.31 8.27
CA LEU A 239 3.01 4.53 9.08
C LEU A 239 4.16 5.48 8.71
N MET A 240 5.33 4.96 8.35
CA MET A 240 6.49 5.80 8.02
C MET A 240 6.29 6.53 6.70
N ASP A 241 5.73 5.87 5.68
CA ASP A 241 5.38 6.53 4.41
C ASP A 241 4.30 7.63 4.58
N PHE A 242 3.51 7.56 5.67
CA PHE A 242 2.55 8.61 6.04
C PHE A 242 3.11 9.67 6.98
N LEU A 243 4.14 9.34 7.80
CA LEU A 243 4.71 10.22 8.83
C LEU A 243 5.92 11.03 8.34
N GLU A 244 6.65 10.59 7.31
CA GLU A 244 7.69 11.40 6.66
C GLU A 244 7.12 12.64 5.93
N ILE A 245 5.79 12.82 6.02
CA ILE A 245 5.03 13.87 5.34
C ILE A 245 4.35 14.80 6.39
N LEU A 246 4.64 14.61 7.68
CA LEU A 246 4.27 15.54 8.76
C LEU A 246 5.49 16.39 9.15
#